data_e0c53082699717bb673141a74cb31036
#
_entry.id   e0c53082699717bb673141a74cb31036
#
_cell.length_a   1.000
_cell.length_b   1.000
_cell.length_c   1.000
_cell.angle_alpha   90.00
_cell.angle_beta   90.00
_cell.angle_gamma   90.00
#
_symmetry.space_group_name_H-M   'P 1'
#
loop_
_entity.id
_entity.type
_entity.pdbx_description
1 polymer ?
#
loop_
_entity_poly.entity_id
_entity_poly.type
_entity_poly.pdbx_seq_one_letter_code
_entity_poly.pdbx_strand_id
1 'polypeptide(L)'
;MRIYFYIIAMAFALLQFTSCQEEELDRNSIFTDEPTTEKNSFDQWLKKNYTDTYNIKLIYRLEDMETDFNYTLAPADFIMAQKLAKVVKYTWLEAYDEVAGLDFTCTYVPKIIHMVGS
;
A
#
# COMPACT_ATOMS: atom_id res chain seq x y z
N MET A 1 -32.78 58.32 5.63
CA MET A 1 -32.73 57.30 4.53
C MET A 1 -31.35 56.65 4.36
N ARG A 2 -30.23 57.37 4.43
CA ARG A 2 -28.89 56.76 4.29
C ARG A 2 -28.53 55.72 5.36
N ILE A 3 -28.93 55.92 6.60
CA ILE A 3 -28.62 55.02 7.72
C ILE A 3 -29.32 53.67 7.55
N TYR A 4 -30.57 53.66 7.11
CA TYR A 4 -31.32 52.41 6.86
C TYR A 4 -30.69 51.57 5.73
N PHE A 5 -30.09 52.22 4.74
CA PHE A 5 -29.40 51.55 3.65
C PHE A 5 -28.15 50.80 4.14
N TYR A 6 -27.38 51.40 5.06
CA TYR A 6 -26.21 50.76 5.66
C TYR A 6 -26.58 49.61 6.58
N ILE A 7 -27.70 49.72 7.32
CA ILE A 7 -28.19 48.65 8.21
C ILE A 7 -28.63 47.45 7.38
N ILE A 8 -29.34 47.66 6.26
CA ILE A 8 -29.77 46.59 5.36
C ILE A 8 -28.56 45.93 4.66
N ALA A 9 -27.59 46.72 4.22
CA ALA A 9 -26.37 46.18 3.58
C ALA A 9 -25.54 45.37 4.57
N MET A 10 -25.44 45.80 5.82
CA MET A 10 -24.71 45.07 6.87
C MET A 10 -25.42 43.77 7.27
N ALA A 11 -26.77 43.76 7.32
CA ALA A 11 -27.55 42.56 7.58
C ALA A 11 -27.41 41.52 6.43
N PHE A 12 -27.33 42.00 5.18
CA PHE A 12 -27.15 41.13 4.03
C PHE A 12 -25.75 40.52 3.99
N ALA A 13 -24.72 41.24 4.42
CA ALA A 13 -23.36 40.73 4.52
C ALA A 13 -23.20 39.63 5.58
N LEU A 14 -23.96 39.67 6.66
CA LEU A 14 -23.91 38.66 7.72
C LEU A 14 -24.61 37.35 7.35
N LEU A 15 -25.49 37.34 6.35
CA LEU A 15 -26.18 36.14 5.86
C LEU A 15 -25.30 35.25 4.95
N GLN A 16 -24.14 35.75 4.52
CA GLN A 16 -23.24 34.99 3.62
C GLN A 16 -22.32 33.98 4.35
N PHE A 17 -22.29 34.01 5.69
CA PHE A 17 -21.37 33.14 6.46
C PHE A 17 -21.97 31.79 6.89
N THR A 18 -23.21 31.46 6.49
CA THR A 18 -23.84 30.19 6.88
C THR A 18 -23.75 29.07 5.84
N SER A 19 -22.88 29.20 4.85
CA SER A 19 -22.78 28.21 3.75
C SER A 19 -21.48 27.40 3.79
N CYS A 20 -21.18 26.79 4.92
CA CYS A 20 -20.28 25.63 4.97
C CYS A 20 -20.73 24.77 6.16
N GLN A 21 -21.82 24.06 6.00
CA GLN A 21 -22.05 22.84 6.75
C GLN A 21 -21.28 21.77 6.00
N GLU A 22 -20.08 21.45 6.47
CA GLU A 22 -19.43 20.21 6.10
C GLU A 22 -20.35 19.09 6.60
N GLU A 23 -20.99 18.39 5.66
CA GLU A 23 -21.60 17.11 5.98
C GLU A 23 -20.49 16.25 6.57
N GLU A 24 -20.63 15.84 7.83
CA GLU A 24 -19.72 14.85 8.41
C GLU A 24 -19.76 13.64 7.50
N LEU A 25 -18.67 13.46 6.75
CA LEU A 25 -18.46 12.27 5.96
C LEU A 25 -18.57 11.07 6.91
N ASP A 26 -19.53 10.20 6.63
CA ASP A 26 -19.70 8.96 7.37
C ASP A 26 -18.36 8.22 7.38
N ARG A 27 -17.76 8.10 8.57
CA ARG A 27 -16.48 7.42 8.76
C ARG A 27 -16.59 5.90 8.58
N ASN A 28 -17.81 5.39 8.44
CA ASN A 28 -17.99 4.01 8.10
C ASN A 28 -17.60 3.80 6.64
N SER A 29 -16.45 3.21 6.43
CA SER A 29 -16.03 2.76 5.11
C SER A 29 -17.10 1.82 4.55
N ILE A 30 -17.61 2.14 3.35
CA ILE A 30 -18.51 1.26 2.60
C ILE A 30 -17.73 -0.01 2.16
N PHE A 31 -16.41 0.09 2.13
CA PHE A 31 -15.56 -1.06 1.90
C PHE A 31 -15.53 -1.84 3.21
N THR A 32 -16.17 -2.99 3.21
CA THR A 32 -15.92 -4.01 4.22
C THR A 32 -14.42 -4.23 4.22
N ASP A 33 -13.77 -4.05 5.39
CA ASP A 33 -12.37 -4.45 5.50
C ASP A 33 -12.28 -5.85 4.92
N GLU A 34 -11.58 -5.97 3.78
CA GLU A 34 -11.30 -7.30 3.24
C GLU A 34 -10.75 -8.12 4.39
N PRO A 35 -11.27 -9.35 4.62
CA PRO A 35 -10.80 -10.15 5.73
C PRO A 35 -9.29 -10.16 5.62
N THR A 36 -8.64 -9.53 6.56
CA THR A 36 -7.18 -9.48 6.65
C THR A 36 -6.75 -10.92 6.49
N THR A 37 -6.27 -11.28 5.31
CA THR A 37 -5.90 -12.64 4.96
C THR A 37 -5.00 -13.10 6.09
N GLU A 38 -5.44 -14.06 6.88
CA GLU A 38 -4.75 -14.45 8.11
C GLU A 38 -3.28 -14.60 7.80
N LYS A 39 -2.46 -13.79 8.45
CA LYS A 39 -1.01 -13.80 8.25
C LYS A 39 -0.51 -15.17 8.67
N ASN A 40 -0.19 -15.99 7.71
CA ASN A 40 0.36 -17.31 7.96
C ASN A 40 1.83 -17.21 8.42
N SER A 41 2.41 -18.32 8.84
CA SER A 41 3.81 -18.37 9.28
C SER A 41 4.79 -17.95 8.17
N PHE A 42 4.43 -18.15 6.90
CA PHE A 42 5.22 -17.72 5.77
C PHE A 42 5.21 -16.19 5.59
N ASP A 43 4.06 -15.54 5.82
CA ASP A 43 3.98 -14.07 5.79
C ASP A 43 4.86 -13.43 6.87
N GLN A 44 4.91 -14.04 8.05
CA GLN A 44 5.81 -13.60 9.12
C GLN A 44 7.27 -13.80 8.75
N TRP A 45 7.59 -14.91 8.10
CA TRP A 45 8.94 -15.21 7.62
C TRP A 45 9.36 -14.21 6.51
N LEU A 46 8.47 -13.90 5.57
CA LEU A 46 8.69 -12.89 4.53
C LEU A 46 8.92 -11.50 5.13
N LYS A 47 8.07 -11.12 6.10
CA LYS A 47 8.26 -9.85 6.80
C LYS A 47 9.66 -9.75 7.40
N LYS A 48 10.09 -10.73 8.17
CA LYS A 48 11.39 -10.72 8.83
C LYS A 48 12.57 -10.73 7.84
N ASN A 49 12.50 -11.55 6.78
CA ASN A 49 13.65 -11.81 5.90
C ASN A 49 13.72 -10.90 4.68
N TYR A 50 12.62 -10.26 4.30
CA TYR A 50 12.54 -9.39 3.12
C TYR A 50 12.19 -7.95 3.49
N THR A 51 11.08 -7.76 4.22
CA THR A 51 10.61 -6.40 4.51
C THR A 51 11.48 -5.70 5.54
N ASP A 52 11.71 -6.33 6.68
CA ASP A 52 12.45 -5.71 7.78
C ASP A 52 13.96 -5.59 7.47
N THR A 53 14.52 -6.53 6.67
CA THR A 53 15.94 -6.55 6.34
C THR A 53 16.28 -5.70 5.12
N TYR A 54 15.52 -5.83 4.03
CA TYR A 54 15.86 -5.22 2.72
C TYR A 54 14.85 -4.19 2.26
N ASN A 55 13.76 -3.97 2.99
CA ASN A 55 12.62 -3.14 2.59
C ASN A 55 12.01 -3.59 1.25
N ILE A 56 11.90 -4.91 1.06
CA ILE A 56 11.29 -5.55 -0.12
C ILE A 56 9.90 -6.06 0.25
N LYS A 57 8.89 -5.69 -0.53
CA LYS A 57 7.57 -6.33 -0.50
C LYS A 57 7.56 -7.51 -1.47
N LEU A 58 7.56 -8.74 -0.96
CA LEU A 58 7.41 -9.94 -1.77
C LEU A 58 5.95 -10.37 -1.78
N ILE A 59 5.35 -10.43 -2.97
CA ILE A 59 3.94 -10.73 -3.19
C ILE A 59 3.84 -12.07 -3.90
N TYR A 60 3.18 -13.02 -3.28
CA TYR A 60 2.89 -14.34 -3.85
C TYR A 60 1.40 -14.60 -4.03
N ARG A 61 0.56 -13.78 -3.37
CA ARG A 61 -0.88 -13.70 -3.62
C ARG A 61 -1.08 -12.51 -4.53
N LEU A 62 -1.63 -12.72 -5.71
CA LEU A 62 -1.93 -11.64 -6.63
C LEU A 62 -3.26 -11.02 -6.21
N GLU A 63 -3.21 -9.75 -5.86
CA GLU A 63 -4.39 -8.90 -5.73
C GLU A 63 -4.65 -8.26 -7.09
N ASP A 64 -5.91 -8.24 -7.56
CA ASP A 64 -6.27 -7.75 -8.88
C ASP A 64 -5.80 -6.30 -9.16
N MET A 65 -5.65 -5.50 -8.10
CA MET A 65 -5.20 -4.11 -8.19
C MET A 65 -3.67 -3.95 -8.34
N GLU A 66 -2.90 -4.99 -8.11
CA GLU A 66 -1.43 -4.92 -8.13
C GLU A 66 -0.83 -5.41 -9.45
N THR A 67 -1.66 -5.83 -10.41
CA THR A 67 -1.24 -6.32 -11.72
C THR A 67 -1.55 -5.32 -12.82
N ASP A 68 -0.75 -5.32 -13.89
CA ASP A 68 -1.05 -4.53 -15.08
C ASP A 68 -2.36 -5.02 -15.71
N PHE A 69 -3.24 -4.08 -16.06
CA PHE A 69 -4.57 -4.34 -16.61
C PHE A 69 -4.55 -5.17 -17.91
N ASN A 70 -3.43 -5.19 -18.60
CA ASN A 70 -3.27 -5.91 -19.87
C ASN A 70 -2.90 -7.39 -19.72
N TYR A 71 -2.59 -7.84 -18.51
CA TYR A 71 -2.11 -9.20 -18.26
C TYR A 71 -2.98 -9.92 -17.25
N THR A 72 -3.42 -11.12 -17.59
CA THR A 72 -4.03 -12.03 -16.62
C THR A 72 -2.92 -12.93 -16.07
N LEU A 73 -2.55 -12.70 -14.82
CA LEU A 73 -1.51 -13.46 -14.14
C LEU A 73 -2.16 -14.50 -13.20
N ALA A 74 -1.60 -15.70 -13.16
CA ALA A 74 -2.00 -16.69 -12.17
C ALA A 74 -1.14 -16.54 -10.90
N PRO A 75 -1.74 -16.71 -9.70
CA PRO A 75 -0.96 -16.71 -8.47
C PRO A 75 0.01 -17.91 -8.43
N ALA A 76 1.15 -17.73 -7.81
CA ALA A 76 2.11 -18.80 -7.62
C ALA A 76 1.55 -19.88 -6.67
N ASP A 77 1.89 -21.15 -6.94
CA ASP A 77 1.62 -22.22 -5.97
C ASP A 77 2.31 -21.92 -4.63
N PHE A 78 1.60 -22.11 -3.53
CA PHE A 78 2.08 -21.73 -2.21
C PHE A 78 3.39 -22.44 -1.80
N ILE A 79 3.52 -23.73 -2.10
CA ILE A 79 4.72 -24.50 -1.76
C ILE A 79 5.90 -24.04 -2.62
N MET A 80 5.65 -23.77 -3.91
CA MET A 80 6.66 -23.27 -4.82
C MET A 80 7.09 -21.85 -4.47
N ALA A 81 6.15 -20.99 -4.07
CA ALA A 81 6.46 -19.63 -3.59
C ALA A 81 7.39 -19.67 -2.37
N GLN A 82 7.16 -20.56 -1.41
CA GLN A 82 8.05 -20.73 -0.25
C GLN A 82 9.46 -21.16 -0.64
N LYS A 83 9.58 -22.10 -1.57
CA LYS A 83 10.88 -22.58 -2.06
C LYS A 83 11.61 -21.48 -2.82
N LEU A 84 10.90 -20.79 -3.73
CA LEU A 84 11.46 -19.72 -4.54
C LEU A 84 11.92 -18.54 -3.67
N ALA A 85 11.14 -18.15 -2.66
CA ALA A 85 11.55 -17.12 -1.74
C ALA A 85 12.87 -17.46 -1.03
N LYS A 86 13.03 -18.69 -0.58
CA LYS A 86 14.31 -19.12 0.02
C LYS A 86 15.47 -19.09 -0.99
N VAL A 87 15.23 -19.57 -2.19
CA VAL A 87 16.28 -19.56 -3.25
C VAL A 87 16.69 -18.11 -3.55
N VAL A 88 15.74 -17.21 -3.80
CA VAL A 88 16.02 -15.79 -4.08
C VAL A 88 16.80 -15.14 -2.94
N LYS A 89 16.44 -15.43 -1.69
CA LYS A 89 17.17 -14.90 -0.54
C LYS A 89 18.64 -15.33 -0.56
N TYR A 90 18.90 -16.62 -0.63
CA TYR A 90 20.26 -17.16 -0.49
C TYR A 90 21.13 -16.95 -1.73
N THR A 91 20.57 -17.03 -2.94
CA THR A 91 21.37 -16.95 -4.16
C THR A 91 21.53 -15.54 -4.70
N TRP A 92 20.63 -14.64 -4.33
CA TRP A 92 20.66 -13.27 -4.79
C TRP A 92 20.95 -12.29 -3.66
N LEU A 93 20.08 -12.15 -2.67
CA LEU A 93 20.21 -11.09 -1.67
C LEU A 93 21.45 -11.29 -0.78
N GLU A 94 21.62 -12.46 -0.20
CA GLU A 94 22.78 -12.75 0.65
C GLU A 94 24.08 -12.76 -0.13
N ALA A 95 24.09 -13.22 -1.39
CA ALA A 95 25.28 -13.16 -2.22
C ALA A 95 25.74 -11.72 -2.49
N TYR A 96 24.82 -10.78 -2.67
CA TYR A 96 25.18 -9.36 -2.81
C TYR A 96 25.61 -8.75 -1.47
N ASP A 97 24.99 -9.15 -0.36
CA ASP A 97 25.40 -8.69 0.98
C ASP A 97 26.85 -9.09 1.28
N GLU A 98 27.26 -10.30 0.94
CA GLU A 98 28.63 -10.77 1.15
C GLU A 98 29.66 -10.02 0.31
N VAL A 99 29.32 -9.63 -0.91
CA VAL A 99 30.25 -9.01 -1.85
C VAL A 99 30.24 -7.48 -1.75
N ALA A 100 29.07 -6.87 -1.67
CA ALA A 100 28.87 -5.43 -1.78
C ALA A 100 28.40 -4.78 -0.47
N GLY A 101 27.94 -5.57 0.47
CA GLY A 101 27.41 -5.11 1.76
C GLY A 101 25.92 -4.79 1.74
N LEU A 102 25.32 -4.80 2.91
CA LEU A 102 23.88 -4.62 3.11
C LEU A 102 23.37 -3.27 2.59
N ASP A 103 24.12 -2.19 2.80
CA ASP A 103 23.73 -0.85 2.35
C ASP A 103 23.58 -0.77 0.82
N PHE A 104 24.48 -1.44 0.10
CA PHE A 104 24.40 -1.54 -1.36
C PHE A 104 23.15 -2.33 -1.77
N THR A 105 22.94 -3.49 -1.18
CA THR A 105 21.79 -4.34 -1.47
C THR A 105 20.47 -3.58 -1.19
N CYS A 106 20.34 -2.95 -0.04
CA CYS A 106 19.15 -2.16 0.29
C CYS A 106 18.90 -0.98 -0.65
N THR A 107 19.95 -0.41 -1.25
CA THR A 107 19.82 0.72 -2.17
C THR A 107 19.36 0.30 -3.56
N TYR A 108 19.93 -0.78 -4.09
CA TYR A 108 19.77 -1.17 -5.50
C TYR A 108 18.80 -2.31 -5.76
N VAL A 109 18.37 -3.03 -4.73
CA VAL A 109 17.40 -4.11 -4.89
C VAL A 109 16.00 -3.57 -5.22
N PRO A 110 15.21 -4.28 -6.05
CA PRO A 110 13.83 -3.88 -6.33
C PRO A 110 12.99 -3.89 -5.04
N LYS A 111 12.13 -2.90 -4.88
CA LYS A 111 11.29 -2.76 -3.68
C LYS A 111 10.08 -3.69 -3.68
N ILE A 112 9.70 -4.19 -4.85
CA ILE A 112 8.56 -5.09 -5.01
C ILE A 112 9.00 -6.27 -5.87
N ILE A 113 8.70 -7.47 -5.41
CA ILE A 113 8.91 -8.73 -6.15
C ILE A 113 7.57 -9.45 -6.22
N HIS A 114 7.06 -9.66 -7.43
CA HIS A 114 5.87 -10.47 -7.67
C HIS A 114 6.25 -11.89 -8.07
N MET A 115 5.65 -12.87 -7.39
CA MET A 115 5.74 -14.26 -7.78
C MET A 115 4.49 -14.65 -8.55
N VAL A 116 4.67 -15.03 -9.80
CA VAL A 116 3.58 -15.49 -10.68
C VAL A 116 3.71 -16.96 -10.97
N GLY A 117 2.56 -17.62 -11.05
CA GLY A 117 2.48 -19.02 -11.47
C GLY A 117 2.38 -19.15 -12.99
N SER A 118 2.60 -20.34 -13.49
CA SER A 118 2.40 -20.74 -14.89
C SER A 118 1.33 -21.83 -14.97
#